data_51561187f26917f51a295957efc93d9d
#
_entry.id   51561187f26917f51a295957efc93d9d
#
_cell.length_a   1.000
_cell.length_b   1.000
_cell.length_c   1.000
_cell.angle_alpha   90.00
_cell.angle_beta   90.00
_cell.angle_gamma   90.00
#
_symmetry.space_group_name_H-M   'P 1'
#
loop_
_entity.id
_entity.type
_entity.pdbx_description
1 polymer ?
#
loop_
_entity_poly.entity_id
_entity_poly.type
_entity_poly.pdbx_seq_one_letter_code
_entity_poly.pdbx_strand_id
1 'polypeptide(L)'
;MLIYAQFFYLQHLQVLLLAYKGNIHMPIDKSITSVLIIGSGPIVIGQACEFDYSGTQAARSIREEGIKVILINSNPATIMTDPMMADRVYLMPLTVESIEQILEENDIDAVLPTMGGQTALNLCKEVDELGIWEKHNVKLVGVDIKAIDKAEDREKFRQWMIEMGIPVCAAKIANSFLEGKEFAQEIGFPLVLRPSFTLGGSGGSIVFKKEELDEALNRALTASPIHEVLVEKAVLGWKEFELELLRDSADNVAIIC
;
A
#
# COMPACT_ATOMS: atom_id res chain seq x y z
N MET A 1 15.36 0.41 -9.89
CA MET A 1 14.19 1.28 -10.07
C MET A 1 13.08 0.65 -9.25
N LEU A 2 12.92 1.09 -7.99
CA LEU A 2 11.80 0.68 -7.15
C LEU A 2 10.58 1.47 -7.62
N ILE A 3 9.62 0.79 -8.22
CA ILE A 3 8.30 1.36 -8.48
C ILE A 3 7.52 1.16 -7.19
N TYR A 4 7.52 2.16 -6.30
CA TYR A 4 6.51 2.30 -5.29
C TYR A 4 5.34 3.04 -5.93
N ALA A 5 4.26 2.34 -6.23
CA ALA A 5 2.98 2.98 -6.50
C ALA A 5 2.45 3.52 -5.16
N GLN A 6 2.95 4.67 -4.74
CA GLN A 6 2.38 5.41 -3.63
C GLN A 6 1.33 6.35 -4.18
N PHE A 7 0.07 6.12 -3.80
CA PHE A 7 -1.05 6.98 -4.14
C PHE A 7 -0.92 8.33 -3.43
N PHE A 8 -0.29 9.29 -4.09
CA PHE A 8 -0.32 10.68 -3.68
C PHE A 8 -1.16 11.51 -4.66
N TYR A 9 -2.16 12.20 -4.12
CA TYR A 9 -2.78 13.42 -4.60
C TYR A 9 -3.99 13.38 -5.56
N LEU A 10 -5.14 13.30 -4.97
CA LEU A 10 -6.38 13.84 -5.55
C LEU A 10 -6.37 15.38 -5.75
N GLN A 11 -5.49 16.13 -5.08
CA GLN A 11 -5.36 17.58 -5.29
C GLN A 11 -4.89 17.97 -6.71
N HIS A 12 -4.09 17.13 -7.36
CA HIS A 12 -3.66 17.39 -8.74
C HIS A 12 -4.72 17.05 -9.78
N LEU A 13 -5.73 16.24 -9.44
CA LEU A 13 -6.88 16.01 -10.32
C LEU A 13 -7.64 17.31 -10.62
N GLN A 14 -7.81 18.20 -9.64
CA GLN A 14 -8.42 19.51 -9.85
C GLN A 14 -7.58 20.42 -10.77
N VAL A 15 -6.26 20.34 -10.67
CA VAL A 15 -5.36 21.12 -11.54
C VAL A 15 -5.34 20.59 -12.97
N LEU A 16 -5.39 19.28 -13.16
CA LEU A 16 -5.49 18.66 -14.50
C LEU A 16 -6.85 18.93 -15.17
N LEU A 17 -7.94 18.91 -14.43
CA LEU A 17 -9.28 19.28 -14.90
C LEU A 17 -9.34 20.77 -15.32
N LEU A 18 -8.55 21.65 -14.69
CA LEU A 18 -8.45 23.06 -15.06
C LEU A 18 -7.54 23.33 -16.26
N ALA A 19 -6.54 22.47 -16.51
CA ALA A 19 -5.59 22.63 -17.61
C ALA A 19 -6.10 22.07 -18.95
N TYR A 20 -7.05 21.12 -18.93
CA TYR A 20 -7.62 20.51 -20.13
C TYR A 20 -9.03 21.06 -20.39
N LYS A 21 -9.17 22.05 -21.26
CA LYS A 21 -10.44 22.60 -21.72
C LYS A 21 -11.20 21.67 -22.71
N GLY A 22 -11.08 20.37 -22.55
CA GLY A 22 -11.88 19.37 -23.23
C GLY A 22 -12.80 18.70 -22.21
N ASN A 23 -14.07 18.47 -22.56
CA ASN A 23 -15.02 17.74 -21.73
C ASN A 23 -14.59 16.26 -21.57
N ILE A 24 -13.56 16.00 -20.77
CA ILE A 24 -13.28 14.64 -20.30
C ILE A 24 -14.19 14.43 -19.11
N HIS A 25 -15.38 13.94 -19.38
CA HIS A 25 -16.21 13.33 -18.36
C HIS A 25 -15.61 11.95 -18.07
N MET A 26 -14.87 11.81 -16.99
CA MET A 26 -14.61 10.49 -16.42
C MET A 26 -15.95 9.99 -15.88
N PRO A 27 -16.52 8.93 -16.44
CA PRO A 27 -17.84 8.48 -16.04
C PRO A 27 -17.78 7.90 -14.62
N ILE A 28 -18.54 8.49 -13.71
CA ILE A 28 -18.79 7.90 -12.39
C ILE A 28 -19.53 6.58 -12.60
N ASP A 29 -19.07 5.52 -11.96
CA ASP A 29 -19.85 4.27 -11.89
C ASP A 29 -21.09 4.51 -11.03
N LYS A 30 -22.23 4.75 -11.71
CA LYS A 30 -23.51 5.02 -11.05
C LYS A 30 -24.04 3.85 -10.22
N SER A 31 -23.42 2.68 -10.30
CA SER A 31 -23.78 1.53 -9.46
C SER A 31 -23.19 1.64 -8.05
N ILE A 32 -22.25 2.57 -7.83
CA ILE A 32 -21.62 2.81 -6.54
C ILE A 32 -22.25 4.07 -5.93
N THR A 33 -22.98 3.89 -4.85
CA THR A 33 -23.66 4.97 -4.10
C THR A 33 -23.07 5.14 -2.70
N SER A 34 -22.32 4.14 -2.23
CA SER A 34 -21.68 4.11 -0.90
C SER A 34 -20.31 3.42 -0.95
N VAL A 35 -19.34 4.00 -0.24
CA VAL A 35 -17.98 3.51 -0.19
C VAL A 35 -17.51 3.41 1.25
N LEU A 36 -16.93 2.27 1.61
CA LEU A 36 -16.18 2.09 2.86
C LEU A 36 -14.70 2.42 2.63
N ILE A 37 -14.17 3.36 3.41
CA ILE A 37 -12.74 3.66 3.46
C ILE A 37 -12.15 3.00 4.70
N ILE A 38 -11.08 2.23 4.53
CA ILE A 38 -10.33 1.63 5.64
C ILE A 38 -9.12 2.51 5.95
N GLY A 39 -9.05 3.01 7.17
CA GLY A 39 -7.92 3.83 7.64
C GLY A 39 -6.70 3.01 8.04
N SER A 40 -5.63 3.71 8.38
CA SER A 40 -4.32 3.10 8.68
C SER A 40 -4.14 2.63 10.13
N GLY A 41 -5.10 2.93 11.00
CA GLY A 41 -4.92 2.73 12.44
C GLY A 41 -4.00 3.80 13.07
N PRO A 42 -3.36 3.50 14.20
CA PRO A 42 -2.44 4.41 14.86
C PRO A 42 -1.24 4.74 13.95
N ILE A 43 -0.83 6.02 13.95
CA ILE A 43 0.37 6.44 13.22
C ILE A 43 1.57 5.85 13.93
N VAL A 44 2.34 5.06 13.19
CA VAL A 44 3.62 4.48 13.63
C VAL A 44 4.76 5.23 12.96
N ILE A 45 5.88 5.41 13.64
CA ILE A 45 7.08 6.03 13.03
C ILE A 45 7.47 5.21 11.78
N GLY A 46 7.55 5.88 10.63
CA GLY A 46 7.83 5.25 9.33
C GLY A 46 6.59 4.82 8.54
N GLN A 47 5.38 4.87 9.13
CA GLN A 47 4.11 4.93 8.42
C GLN A 47 3.61 6.36 8.51
N ALA A 48 3.69 7.05 7.43
CA ALA A 48 3.60 8.48 7.40
C ALA A 48 2.21 9.04 7.73
N CYS A 49 2.21 10.28 8.17
CA CYS A 49 1.01 11.13 8.26
C CYS A 49 0.27 11.28 6.92
N GLU A 50 0.89 10.87 5.83
CA GLU A 50 0.32 10.88 4.48
C GLU A 50 -1.00 10.10 4.40
N PHE A 51 -1.13 8.97 5.10
CA PHE A 51 -2.38 8.20 5.09
C PHE A 51 -3.55 8.95 5.72
N ASP A 52 -3.30 9.75 6.75
CA ASP A 52 -4.32 10.62 7.34
C ASP A 52 -4.82 11.64 6.32
N TYR A 53 -3.88 12.28 5.62
CA TYR A 53 -4.20 13.28 4.61
C TYR A 53 -4.86 12.65 3.38
N SER A 54 -4.29 11.59 2.82
CA SER A 54 -4.80 10.93 1.62
C SER A 54 -6.19 10.34 1.86
N GLY A 55 -6.43 9.70 3.00
CA GLY A 55 -7.74 9.18 3.37
C GLY A 55 -8.79 10.27 3.55
N THR A 56 -8.41 11.41 4.15
CA THR A 56 -9.28 12.57 4.28
C THR A 56 -9.64 13.17 2.91
N GLN A 57 -8.65 13.30 2.01
CA GLN A 57 -8.90 13.81 0.66
C GLN A 57 -9.75 12.84 -0.18
N ALA A 58 -9.52 11.53 -0.04
CA ALA A 58 -10.35 10.51 -0.70
C ALA A 58 -11.81 10.60 -0.24
N ALA A 59 -12.04 10.68 1.07
CA ALA A 59 -13.38 10.84 1.62
C ALA A 59 -14.08 12.10 1.10
N ARG A 60 -13.35 13.21 1.06
CA ARG A 60 -13.86 14.47 0.54
C ARG A 60 -14.21 14.38 -0.95
N SER A 61 -13.31 13.86 -1.78
CA SER A 61 -13.51 13.75 -3.21
C SER A 61 -14.69 12.83 -3.57
N ILE A 62 -14.82 11.70 -2.86
CA ILE A 62 -15.93 10.77 -3.06
C ILE A 62 -17.28 11.43 -2.68
N ARG A 63 -17.31 12.21 -1.59
CA ARG A 63 -18.51 12.96 -1.19
C ARG A 63 -18.85 14.09 -2.16
N GLU A 64 -17.88 14.77 -2.74
CA GLU A 64 -18.08 15.79 -3.76
C GLU A 64 -18.76 15.21 -5.02
N GLU A 65 -18.57 13.92 -5.30
CA GLU A 65 -19.27 13.17 -6.35
C GLU A 65 -20.69 12.70 -5.94
N GLY A 66 -21.12 13.00 -4.73
CA GLY A 66 -22.45 12.63 -4.21
C GLY A 66 -22.54 11.18 -3.70
N ILE A 67 -21.42 10.51 -3.51
CA ILE A 67 -21.32 9.14 -2.98
C ILE A 67 -21.20 9.20 -1.46
N LYS A 68 -21.97 8.37 -0.76
CA LYS A 68 -21.92 8.24 0.70
C LYS A 68 -20.61 7.60 1.12
N VAL A 69 -19.93 8.20 2.10
CA VAL A 69 -18.67 7.69 2.65
C VAL A 69 -18.88 7.17 4.07
N ILE A 70 -18.53 5.91 4.27
CA ILE A 70 -18.36 5.27 5.57
C ILE A 70 -16.86 5.11 5.80
N LEU A 71 -16.38 5.42 7.00
CA LEU A 71 -14.97 5.34 7.32
C LEU A 71 -14.77 4.54 8.62
N ILE A 72 -13.83 3.61 8.59
CA ILE A 72 -13.34 2.91 9.78
C ILE A 72 -11.88 3.27 10.05
N ASN A 73 -11.57 3.63 11.29
CA ASN A 73 -10.20 3.79 11.77
C ASN A 73 -10.14 3.56 13.28
N SER A 74 -9.07 2.97 13.76
CA SER A 74 -8.87 2.77 15.21
C SER A 74 -8.17 3.95 15.91
N ASN A 75 -7.67 4.93 15.15
CA ASN A 75 -7.00 6.10 15.69
C ASN A 75 -8.01 7.24 15.96
N PRO A 76 -8.24 7.65 17.22
CA PRO A 76 -9.13 8.77 17.53
C PRO A 76 -8.49 10.15 17.28
N ALA A 77 -7.19 10.20 17.08
CA ALA A 77 -6.42 11.45 17.00
C ALA A 77 -5.96 11.76 15.56
N THR A 78 -6.82 11.48 14.58
CA THR A 78 -6.56 11.74 13.16
C THR A 78 -7.65 12.61 12.56
N ILE A 79 -7.32 13.39 11.52
CA ILE A 79 -8.28 14.18 10.76
C ILE A 79 -9.33 13.26 10.08
N MET A 80 -8.95 12.04 9.70
CA MET A 80 -9.86 11.08 9.07
C MET A 80 -11.08 10.75 9.94
N THR A 81 -10.91 10.70 11.28
CA THR A 81 -11.98 10.35 12.22
C THR A 81 -12.77 11.56 12.70
N ASP A 82 -12.51 12.77 12.17
CA ASP A 82 -13.38 13.90 12.38
C ASP A 82 -14.78 13.59 11.79
N PRO A 83 -15.86 13.75 12.59
CA PRO A 83 -17.22 13.47 12.14
C PRO A 83 -17.67 14.23 10.88
N MET A 84 -16.98 15.32 10.53
CA MET A 84 -17.26 16.11 9.32
C MET A 84 -16.65 15.49 8.04
N MET A 85 -15.71 14.54 8.17
CA MET A 85 -14.97 13.99 7.02
C MET A 85 -15.73 12.92 6.26
N ALA A 86 -16.61 12.17 6.91
CA ALA A 86 -17.41 11.11 6.30
C ALA A 86 -18.88 11.22 6.75
N ASP A 87 -19.78 10.53 6.04
CA ASP A 87 -21.18 10.46 6.44
C ASP A 87 -21.39 9.61 7.69
N ARG A 88 -20.50 8.64 7.89
CA ARG A 88 -20.42 7.85 9.12
C ARG A 88 -18.97 7.47 9.41
N VAL A 89 -18.54 7.70 10.64
CA VAL A 89 -17.21 7.35 11.12
C VAL A 89 -17.32 6.27 12.20
N TYR A 90 -16.63 5.16 12.00
CA TYR A 90 -16.49 4.09 12.97
C TYR A 90 -15.11 4.15 13.61
N LEU A 91 -15.08 4.49 14.90
CA LEU A 91 -13.87 4.44 15.71
C LEU A 91 -13.78 3.05 16.35
N MET A 92 -13.28 2.08 15.59
CA MET A 92 -13.25 0.67 15.97
C MET A 92 -11.89 0.05 15.63
N PRO A 93 -11.51 -1.08 16.25
CA PRO A 93 -10.34 -1.85 15.84
C PRO A 93 -10.45 -2.25 14.36
N LEU A 94 -9.31 -2.29 13.67
CA LEU A 94 -9.23 -2.73 12.27
C LEU A 94 -9.16 -4.26 12.24
N THR A 95 -10.30 -4.92 12.37
CA THR A 95 -10.45 -6.39 12.39
C THR A 95 -11.56 -6.83 11.44
N VAL A 96 -11.57 -8.11 11.09
CA VAL A 96 -12.61 -8.72 10.25
C VAL A 96 -13.98 -8.54 10.86
N GLU A 97 -14.11 -8.77 12.15
CA GLU A 97 -15.39 -8.65 12.87
C GLU A 97 -15.94 -7.22 12.81
N SER A 98 -15.05 -6.23 12.92
CA SER A 98 -15.46 -4.83 12.80
C SER A 98 -15.95 -4.50 11.39
N ILE A 99 -15.29 -5.02 10.37
CA ILE A 99 -15.74 -4.87 8.98
C ILE A 99 -17.09 -5.55 8.77
N GLU A 100 -17.24 -6.80 9.21
CA GLU A 100 -18.52 -7.53 9.05
C GLU A 100 -19.67 -6.82 9.75
N GLN A 101 -19.46 -6.32 10.97
CA GLN A 101 -20.45 -5.51 11.69
C GLN A 101 -20.85 -4.26 10.90
N ILE A 102 -19.88 -3.54 10.31
CA ILE A 102 -20.16 -2.33 9.52
C ILE A 102 -20.98 -2.67 8.28
N LEU A 103 -20.67 -3.78 7.63
CA LEU A 103 -21.42 -4.27 6.46
C LEU A 103 -22.84 -4.72 6.80
N GLU A 104 -23.07 -5.25 7.99
CA GLU A 104 -24.40 -5.60 8.49
C GLU A 104 -25.25 -4.36 8.82
N GLU A 105 -24.60 -3.27 9.27
CA GLU A 105 -25.27 -2.03 9.66
C GLU A 105 -25.51 -1.05 8.48
N ASN A 106 -24.84 -1.24 7.35
CA ASN A 106 -24.88 -0.29 6.24
C ASN A 106 -24.91 -1.03 4.89
N ASP A 107 -25.67 -0.48 3.97
CA ASP A 107 -25.59 -0.86 2.56
C ASP A 107 -24.33 -0.22 1.97
N ILE A 108 -23.32 -1.02 1.65
CA ILE A 108 -22.01 -0.60 1.12
C ILE A 108 -21.80 -1.27 -0.23
N ASP A 109 -21.60 -0.46 -1.27
CA ASP A 109 -21.39 -0.96 -2.64
C ASP A 109 -19.93 -1.25 -2.94
N ALA A 110 -19.01 -0.48 -2.33
CA ALA A 110 -17.58 -0.63 -2.60
C ALA A 110 -16.71 -0.36 -1.37
N VAL A 111 -15.49 -0.91 -1.37
CA VAL A 111 -14.45 -0.66 -0.38
C VAL A 111 -13.20 -0.08 -1.03
N LEU A 112 -12.62 0.95 -0.42
CA LEU A 112 -11.36 1.58 -0.80
C LEU A 112 -10.31 1.29 0.28
N PRO A 113 -9.46 0.27 0.12
CA PRO A 113 -8.46 -0.13 1.13
C PRO A 113 -7.14 0.63 1.01
N THR A 114 -6.86 1.28 -0.13
CA THR A 114 -5.55 1.86 -0.44
C THR A 114 -5.19 3.08 0.41
N MET A 115 -6.15 3.65 1.13
CA MET A 115 -5.97 4.85 1.97
C MET A 115 -5.48 4.54 3.39
N GLY A 116 -5.31 3.28 3.74
CA GLY A 116 -4.89 2.86 5.08
C GLY A 116 -3.57 2.10 5.14
N GLY A 117 -2.78 2.15 4.06
CA GLY A 117 -1.48 1.48 3.95
C GLY A 117 -1.58 -0.04 4.14
N GLN A 118 -0.47 -0.64 4.54
CA GLN A 118 -0.36 -2.10 4.70
C GLN A 118 -1.42 -2.70 5.63
N THR A 119 -1.77 -2.00 6.69
CA THR A 119 -2.79 -2.47 7.65
C THR A 119 -4.13 -2.67 6.96
N ALA A 120 -4.57 -1.70 6.16
CA ALA A 120 -5.84 -1.78 5.45
C ALA A 120 -5.81 -2.80 4.31
N LEU A 121 -4.69 -2.91 3.59
CA LEU A 121 -4.52 -3.89 2.51
C LEU A 121 -4.54 -5.32 3.05
N ASN A 122 -3.85 -5.59 4.15
CA ASN A 122 -3.84 -6.90 4.80
C ASN A 122 -5.24 -7.27 5.30
N LEU A 123 -5.93 -6.35 5.98
CA LEU A 123 -7.30 -6.57 6.44
C LEU A 123 -8.25 -6.81 5.28
N CYS A 124 -8.13 -6.02 4.19
CA CYS A 124 -8.96 -6.19 3.01
C CYS A 124 -8.80 -7.58 2.38
N LYS A 125 -7.56 -8.09 2.33
CA LYS A 125 -7.25 -9.43 1.86
C LYS A 125 -7.82 -10.51 2.77
N GLU A 126 -7.69 -10.39 4.09
CA GLU A 126 -8.23 -11.32 5.06
C GLU A 126 -9.76 -11.43 4.96
N VAL A 127 -10.44 -10.30 4.81
CA VAL A 127 -11.90 -10.23 4.61
C VAL A 127 -12.31 -10.90 3.28
N ASP A 128 -11.49 -10.75 2.21
CA ASP A 128 -11.72 -11.42 0.93
C ASP A 128 -11.56 -12.94 1.03
N GLU A 129 -10.49 -13.41 1.66
CA GLU A 129 -10.22 -14.85 1.89
C GLU A 129 -11.35 -15.55 2.64
N LEU A 130 -12.07 -14.83 3.50
CA LEU A 130 -13.25 -15.31 4.21
C LEU A 130 -14.55 -15.19 3.39
N GLY A 131 -14.50 -14.65 2.16
CA GLY A 131 -15.64 -14.49 1.28
C GLY A 131 -16.65 -13.41 1.74
N ILE A 132 -16.28 -12.55 2.66
CA ILE A 132 -17.19 -11.56 3.26
C ILE A 132 -17.56 -10.47 2.25
N TRP A 133 -16.62 -10.01 1.40
CA TRP A 133 -16.94 -9.04 0.34
C TRP A 133 -17.99 -9.59 -0.63
N GLU A 134 -17.84 -10.84 -1.05
CA GLU A 134 -18.79 -11.50 -1.94
C GLU A 134 -20.16 -11.69 -1.27
N LYS A 135 -20.18 -12.14 -0.01
CA LYS A 135 -21.41 -12.29 0.80
C LYS A 135 -22.25 -11.02 0.85
N HIS A 136 -21.61 -9.86 0.91
CA HIS A 136 -22.26 -8.55 1.00
C HIS A 136 -22.31 -7.81 -0.35
N ASN A 137 -21.87 -8.42 -1.46
CA ASN A 137 -21.79 -7.82 -2.80
C ASN A 137 -20.95 -6.53 -2.85
N VAL A 138 -19.90 -6.42 -2.05
CA VAL A 138 -19.01 -5.25 -1.99
C VAL A 138 -17.90 -5.38 -3.03
N LYS A 139 -17.75 -4.35 -3.86
CA LYS A 139 -16.67 -4.29 -4.88
C LYS A 139 -15.41 -3.65 -4.29
N LEU A 140 -14.24 -4.19 -4.63
CA LEU A 140 -12.98 -3.50 -4.35
C LEU A 140 -12.75 -2.42 -5.41
N VAL A 141 -12.39 -1.21 -4.96
CA VAL A 141 -12.04 -0.09 -5.82
C VAL A 141 -10.64 0.43 -5.51
N GLY A 142 -9.95 0.93 -6.53
CA GLY A 142 -8.58 1.40 -6.44
C GLY A 142 -7.52 0.30 -6.61
N VAL A 143 -7.82 -0.92 -6.21
CA VAL A 143 -6.93 -2.08 -6.32
C VAL A 143 -7.75 -3.38 -6.30
N ASP A 144 -7.27 -4.43 -6.93
CA ASP A 144 -7.80 -5.79 -6.75
C ASP A 144 -6.89 -6.66 -5.89
N ILE A 145 -7.42 -7.76 -5.35
CA ILE A 145 -6.66 -8.67 -4.47
C ILE A 145 -5.43 -9.26 -5.16
N LYS A 146 -5.51 -9.55 -6.45
CA LYS A 146 -4.37 -10.11 -7.21
C LYS A 146 -3.26 -9.08 -7.36
N ALA A 147 -3.62 -7.79 -7.51
CA ALA A 147 -2.65 -6.71 -7.55
C ALA A 147 -2.00 -6.49 -6.18
N ILE A 148 -2.78 -6.57 -5.09
CA ILE A 148 -2.25 -6.53 -3.71
C ILE A 148 -1.23 -7.66 -3.52
N ASP A 149 -1.60 -8.90 -3.83
CA ASP A 149 -0.71 -10.05 -3.68
C ASP A 149 0.61 -9.92 -4.44
N LYS A 150 0.55 -9.38 -5.66
CA LYS A 150 1.74 -9.22 -6.49
C LYS A 150 2.61 -8.04 -6.06
N ALA A 151 1.99 -6.95 -5.60
CA ALA A 151 2.70 -5.73 -5.25
C ALA A 151 3.34 -5.81 -3.86
N GLU A 152 2.66 -6.45 -2.91
CA GLU A 152 3.09 -6.50 -1.51
C GLU A 152 4.12 -7.60 -1.24
N ASP A 153 4.06 -8.70 -1.96
CA ASP A 153 5.06 -9.77 -1.89
C ASP A 153 6.28 -9.39 -2.75
N ARG A 154 7.39 -9.11 -2.09
CA ARG A 154 8.63 -8.64 -2.74
C ARG A 154 9.17 -9.62 -3.79
N GLU A 155 9.08 -10.92 -3.52
CA GLU A 155 9.57 -11.94 -4.45
C GLU A 155 8.62 -12.10 -5.64
N LYS A 156 7.31 -12.12 -5.41
CA LYS A 156 6.31 -12.15 -6.49
C LYS A 156 6.43 -10.91 -7.38
N PHE A 157 6.59 -9.72 -6.76
CA PHE A 157 6.79 -8.48 -7.50
C PHE A 157 8.08 -8.53 -8.33
N ARG A 158 9.20 -8.96 -7.73
CA ARG A 158 10.48 -9.11 -8.41
C ARG A 158 10.38 -10.07 -9.60
N GLN A 159 9.78 -11.23 -9.38
CA GLN A 159 9.58 -12.23 -10.44
C GLN A 159 8.73 -11.67 -11.58
N TRP A 160 7.66 -10.98 -11.24
CA TRP A 160 6.80 -10.33 -12.23
C TRP A 160 7.54 -9.27 -13.06
N MET A 161 8.40 -8.46 -12.44
CA MET A 161 9.26 -7.51 -13.18
C MET A 161 10.20 -8.22 -14.15
N ILE A 162 10.81 -9.33 -13.72
CA ILE A 162 11.67 -10.16 -14.58
C ILE A 162 10.89 -10.72 -15.77
N GLU A 163 9.70 -11.26 -15.55
CA GLU A 163 8.83 -11.80 -16.60
C GLU A 163 8.43 -10.73 -17.63
N MET A 164 8.27 -9.49 -17.20
CA MET A 164 8.01 -8.34 -18.08
C MET A 164 9.27 -7.78 -18.75
N GLY A 165 10.46 -8.32 -18.47
CA GLY A 165 11.73 -7.82 -18.98
C GLY A 165 12.18 -6.49 -18.35
N ILE A 166 11.64 -6.11 -17.19
CA ILE A 166 12.02 -4.91 -16.47
C ILE A 166 13.24 -5.23 -15.58
N PRO A 167 14.34 -4.48 -15.70
CA PRO A 167 15.52 -4.70 -14.87
C PRO A 167 15.21 -4.52 -13.38
N VAL A 168 15.67 -5.47 -12.57
CA VAL A 168 15.60 -5.42 -11.11
C VAL A 168 17.00 -5.52 -10.52
N CYS A 169 17.18 -5.01 -9.30
CA CYS A 169 18.42 -5.20 -8.59
C CYS A 169 18.67 -6.69 -8.32
N ALA A 170 19.93 -7.10 -8.35
CA ALA A 170 20.31 -8.43 -7.91
C ALA A 170 19.93 -8.59 -6.44
N ALA A 171 19.10 -9.55 -6.14
CA ALA A 171 18.59 -9.78 -4.79
C ALA A 171 18.26 -11.27 -4.59
N LYS A 172 18.39 -11.72 -3.34
CA LYS A 172 18.02 -13.07 -2.90
C LYS A 172 17.43 -13.01 -1.50
N ILE A 173 16.45 -13.86 -1.23
CA ILE A 173 15.88 -14.06 0.10
C ILE A 173 16.73 -15.06 0.86
N ALA A 174 17.13 -14.70 2.07
CA ALA A 174 17.85 -15.54 3.01
C ALA A 174 16.99 -15.84 4.24
N ASN A 175 16.83 -17.11 4.57
CA ASN A 175 16.11 -17.58 5.75
C ASN A 175 17.09 -18.04 6.86
N SER A 176 18.37 -17.90 6.61
CA SER A 176 19.42 -18.24 7.56
C SER A 176 20.63 -17.33 7.41
N PHE A 177 21.43 -17.28 8.47
CA PHE A 177 22.67 -16.52 8.47
C PHE A 177 23.65 -17.02 7.40
N LEU A 178 23.75 -18.34 7.19
CA LEU A 178 24.66 -18.90 6.19
C LEU A 178 24.25 -18.53 4.78
N GLU A 179 22.97 -18.68 4.43
CA GLU A 179 22.44 -18.25 3.13
C GLU A 179 22.69 -16.77 2.89
N GLY A 180 22.43 -15.92 3.90
CA GLY A 180 22.66 -14.49 3.80
C GLY A 180 24.14 -14.13 3.53
N LYS A 181 25.07 -14.86 4.14
CA LYS A 181 26.52 -14.70 3.86
C LYS A 181 26.90 -15.14 2.45
N GLU A 182 26.38 -16.25 1.99
CA GLU A 182 26.61 -16.74 0.62
C GLU A 182 26.10 -15.76 -0.41
N PHE A 183 24.85 -15.29 -0.25
CA PHE A 183 24.22 -14.33 -1.15
C PHE A 183 24.94 -12.98 -1.14
N ALA A 184 25.40 -12.52 0.02
CA ALA A 184 26.17 -11.28 0.12
C ALA A 184 27.51 -11.38 -0.63
N GLN A 185 28.17 -12.54 -0.61
CA GLN A 185 29.39 -12.75 -1.38
C GLN A 185 29.15 -12.79 -2.88
N GLU A 186 28.03 -13.38 -3.31
CA GLU A 186 27.65 -13.47 -4.71
C GLU A 186 27.22 -12.09 -5.27
N ILE A 187 26.38 -11.35 -4.53
CA ILE A 187 25.87 -10.04 -4.94
C ILE A 187 26.95 -8.96 -4.87
N GLY A 188 27.84 -9.07 -3.87
CA GLY A 188 28.92 -8.11 -3.60
C GLY A 188 28.45 -6.83 -2.93
N PHE A 189 29.40 -6.06 -2.40
CA PHE A 189 29.15 -4.82 -1.65
C PHE A 189 29.18 -3.58 -2.56
N PRO A 190 28.54 -2.47 -2.18
CA PRO A 190 27.63 -2.36 -1.06
C PRO A 190 26.30 -3.08 -1.33
N LEU A 191 25.65 -3.53 -0.26
CA LEU A 191 24.34 -4.20 -0.33
C LEU A 191 23.38 -3.64 0.73
N VAL A 192 22.08 -3.89 0.51
CA VAL A 192 21.02 -3.54 1.44
C VAL A 192 20.46 -4.83 2.03
N LEU A 193 20.25 -4.84 3.33
CA LEU A 193 19.54 -5.88 4.05
C LEU A 193 18.14 -5.32 4.40
N ARG A 194 17.09 -6.03 3.98
CA ARG A 194 15.70 -5.66 4.26
C ARG A 194 14.98 -6.82 4.93
N PRO A 195 14.78 -6.76 6.26
CA PRO A 195 13.98 -7.76 6.94
C PRO A 195 12.56 -7.81 6.38
N SER A 196 12.00 -9.00 6.23
CA SER A 196 10.63 -9.17 5.79
C SER A 196 9.65 -8.85 6.94
N PHE A 197 8.48 -8.30 6.59
CA PHE A 197 7.41 -7.94 7.53
C PHE A 197 7.82 -6.96 8.62
N THR A 198 8.77 -6.05 8.33
CA THR A 198 9.16 -4.95 9.22
C THR A 198 8.66 -3.62 8.67
N LEU A 199 8.30 -2.70 9.57
CA LEU A 199 7.83 -1.36 9.25
C LEU A 199 8.95 -0.32 9.49
N GLY A 200 8.92 0.74 8.68
CA GLY A 200 9.79 1.90 8.87
C GLY A 200 11.28 1.62 8.78
N GLY A 201 11.69 0.60 8.02
CA GLY A 201 13.10 0.23 7.88
C GLY A 201 13.72 -0.42 9.11
N SER A 202 12.90 -0.85 10.09
CA SER A 202 13.37 -1.51 11.33
C SER A 202 14.24 -2.73 11.01
N GLY A 203 15.45 -2.79 11.60
CA GLY A 203 16.42 -3.85 11.36
C GLY A 203 17.11 -3.81 9.98
N GLY A 204 16.64 -2.96 9.06
CA GLY A 204 17.26 -2.76 7.77
C GLY A 204 18.60 -2.02 7.87
N SER A 205 19.49 -2.26 6.92
CA SER A 205 20.79 -1.57 6.90
C SER A 205 21.45 -1.65 5.52
N ILE A 206 22.32 -0.68 5.25
CA ILE A 206 23.25 -0.73 4.13
C ILE A 206 24.57 -1.26 4.68
N VAL A 207 25.11 -2.27 4.03
CA VAL A 207 26.38 -2.90 4.38
C VAL A 207 27.41 -2.54 3.32
N PHE A 208 28.41 -1.78 3.69
CA PHE A 208 29.44 -1.30 2.77
C PHE A 208 30.61 -2.28 2.61
N LYS A 209 30.90 -3.04 3.68
CA LYS A 209 32.07 -3.91 3.75
C LYS A 209 31.72 -5.25 4.37
N LYS A 210 32.51 -6.25 4.01
CA LYS A 210 32.34 -7.63 4.51
C LYS A 210 32.39 -7.73 6.05
N GLU A 211 33.19 -6.90 6.69
CA GLU A 211 33.39 -6.90 8.15
C GLU A 211 32.12 -6.47 8.91
N GLU A 212 31.24 -5.71 8.28
CA GLU A 212 29.98 -5.22 8.85
C GLU A 212 28.83 -6.24 8.69
N LEU A 213 29.01 -7.22 7.79
CA LEU A 213 27.92 -8.11 7.36
C LEU A 213 27.35 -8.94 8.49
N ASP A 214 28.20 -9.57 9.29
CA ASP A 214 27.78 -10.56 10.28
C ASP A 214 26.85 -9.94 11.33
N GLU A 215 27.19 -8.76 11.83
CA GLU A 215 26.35 -8.02 12.78
C GLU A 215 25.05 -7.53 12.14
N ALA A 216 25.14 -6.94 10.94
CA ALA A 216 24.00 -6.42 10.23
C ALA A 216 22.99 -7.52 9.86
N LEU A 217 23.49 -8.68 9.41
CA LEU A 217 22.66 -9.82 9.02
C LEU A 217 21.94 -10.45 10.22
N ASN A 218 22.64 -10.63 11.34
CA ASN A 218 22.03 -11.12 12.58
C ASN A 218 20.94 -10.19 13.07
N ARG A 219 21.18 -8.88 13.06
CA ARG A 219 20.18 -7.86 13.43
C ARG A 219 18.97 -7.92 12.51
N ALA A 220 19.19 -8.03 11.20
CA ALA A 220 18.12 -8.09 10.21
C ALA A 220 17.26 -9.36 10.34
N LEU A 221 17.88 -10.53 10.50
CA LEU A 221 17.18 -11.80 10.73
C LEU A 221 16.36 -11.78 12.03
N THR A 222 16.92 -11.20 13.10
CA THR A 222 16.22 -11.08 14.38
C THR A 222 15.04 -10.12 14.32
N ALA A 223 15.14 -9.07 13.51
CA ALA A 223 14.06 -8.08 13.34
C ALA A 223 12.86 -8.64 12.57
N SER A 224 13.08 -9.59 11.67
CA SER A 224 12.00 -10.23 10.91
C SER A 224 11.24 -11.23 11.78
N PRO A 225 9.90 -11.14 11.90
CA PRO A 225 9.08 -12.11 12.63
C PRO A 225 9.20 -13.55 12.11
N ILE A 226 9.54 -13.71 10.84
CA ILE A 226 9.71 -15.00 10.19
C ILE A 226 11.18 -15.36 9.90
N HIS A 227 12.13 -14.58 10.45
CA HIS A 227 13.57 -14.75 10.25
C HIS A 227 14.00 -14.76 8.78
N GLU A 228 13.40 -13.88 7.98
CA GLU A 228 13.63 -13.74 6.55
C GLU A 228 14.21 -12.35 6.23
N VAL A 229 15.23 -12.30 5.39
CA VAL A 229 15.90 -11.06 4.96
C VAL A 229 16.13 -11.08 3.45
N LEU A 230 15.69 -10.03 2.77
CA LEU A 230 16.13 -9.76 1.40
C LEU A 230 17.53 -9.17 1.43
N VAL A 231 18.46 -9.84 0.78
CA VAL A 231 19.83 -9.37 0.52
C VAL A 231 19.85 -8.80 -0.89
N GLU A 232 20.07 -7.50 -1.04
CA GLU A 232 19.90 -6.80 -2.31
C GLU A 232 21.11 -5.93 -2.64
N LYS A 233 21.48 -5.83 -3.90
CA LYS A 233 22.53 -4.92 -4.38
C LYS A 233 22.11 -3.47 -4.14
N ALA A 234 22.95 -2.70 -3.43
CA ALA A 234 22.69 -1.29 -3.22
C ALA A 234 22.95 -0.46 -4.49
N VAL A 235 22.04 0.46 -4.78
CA VAL A 235 22.12 1.40 -5.92
C VAL A 235 22.40 2.83 -5.43
N LEU A 236 23.37 2.96 -4.55
CA LEU A 236 23.74 4.24 -3.94
C LEU A 236 24.15 5.26 -5.01
N GLY A 237 23.64 6.47 -4.85
CA GLY A 237 23.92 7.58 -5.77
C GLY A 237 23.11 7.55 -7.07
N TRP A 238 22.26 6.57 -7.29
CA TRP A 238 21.29 6.60 -8.37
C TRP A 238 20.19 7.61 -8.05
N LYS A 239 19.60 8.16 -9.12
CA LYS A 239 18.40 9.00 -8.97
C LYS A 239 17.19 8.10 -8.76
N GLU A 240 16.34 8.49 -7.83
CA GLU A 240 15.03 7.89 -7.59
C GLU A 240 13.95 8.71 -8.31
N PHE A 241 13.04 8.03 -8.97
CA PHE A 241 11.90 8.62 -9.63
C PHE A 241 10.65 7.83 -9.24
N GLU A 242 9.62 8.57 -8.86
CA GLU A 242 8.28 8.01 -8.60
C GLU A 242 7.34 8.49 -9.70
N LEU A 243 6.41 7.61 -10.09
CA LEU A 243 5.39 7.91 -11.08
C LEU A 243 4.02 7.57 -10.51
N GLU A 244 3.14 8.55 -10.52
CA GLU A 244 1.73 8.36 -10.17
C GLU A 244 0.94 7.95 -11.41
N LEU A 245 0.26 6.82 -11.32
CA LEU A 245 -0.49 6.23 -12.42
C LEU A 245 -1.96 6.12 -12.05
N LEU A 246 -2.83 6.64 -12.93
CA LEU A 246 -4.26 6.39 -12.87
C LEU A 246 -4.67 5.51 -14.06
N ARG A 247 -5.48 4.49 -13.80
CA ARG A 247 -6.07 3.64 -14.81
C ARG A 247 -7.57 3.50 -14.57
N ASP A 248 -8.37 3.76 -15.58
CA ASP A 248 -9.82 3.60 -15.50
C ASP A 248 -10.30 2.20 -15.96
N SER A 249 -11.59 1.94 -15.83
CA SER A 249 -12.20 0.67 -16.25
C SER A 249 -12.24 0.46 -17.76
N ALA A 250 -11.99 1.50 -18.56
CA ALA A 250 -11.87 1.45 -20.01
C ALA A 250 -10.42 1.29 -20.49
N ASP A 251 -9.49 1.02 -19.56
CA ASP A 251 -8.07 0.84 -19.83
C ASP A 251 -7.33 2.12 -20.29
N ASN A 252 -7.89 3.28 -20.02
CA ASN A 252 -7.17 4.52 -20.21
C ASN A 252 -6.17 4.70 -19.06
N VAL A 253 -4.94 5.10 -19.41
CA VAL A 253 -3.86 5.31 -18.43
C VAL A 253 -3.41 6.76 -18.49
N ALA A 254 -3.29 7.40 -17.33
CA ALA A 254 -2.69 8.71 -17.18
C ALA A 254 -1.50 8.63 -16.22
N ILE A 255 -0.39 9.23 -16.62
CA ILE A 255 0.78 9.45 -15.76
C ILE A 255 0.71 10.88 -15.25
N ILE A 256 0.72 11.06 -13.93
CA ILE A 256 0.46 12.37 -13.30
C ILE A 256 1.75 13.13 -13.01
N CYS A 257 2.88 12.49 -12.76
CA CYS A 257 4.19 13.15 -12.60
C CYS A 257 5.37 12.21 -12.86
#